data_4e932e0f664ebb06c7ad414742c5cd22
#
_entry.id   4e932e0f664ebb06c7ad414742c5cd22
#
_cell.length_a   1.000
_cell.length_b   1.000
_cell.length_c   1.000
_cell.angle_alpha   90.00
_cell.angle_beta   90.00
_cell.angle_gamma   90.00
#
_symmetry.space_group_name_H-M   'P 1'
#
loop_
_entity.id
_entity.type
_entity.pdbx_description
1 polymer ?
#
loop_
_entity_poly.entity_id
_entity_poly.type
_entity_poly.pdbx_seq_one_letter_code
_entity_poly.pdbx_strand_id
1 'polypeptide(L)'
;MKHQSSTLAVPDISAVPRHVAIIMDGNGRWATKRFLPRVAGHAKGVDAVRSIVEACAERGIEFLTLFAFSSENWRRPADEVSVLMRLFMTVLEREVGKMANNGIRLKIVGDMSRFDPKLQEMAAKAEAQTAANSRLTLTVCANYGGRWDVMQAVSKMVKDKPGATDYTEEELAPYLAMAYAPEPDLFIRTGGEQRISNFLLWQLAYSELYFTETFWPDFDGKALDTAIASYQQRERRFGRTSAQVLDQKKAS
;
A
#
# COMPACT_ATOMS: atom_id res chain seq x y z
N MET A 1 20.53 16.19 27.76
CA MET A 1 20.21 15.82 26.38
C MET A 1 18.83 16.35 26.05
N LYS A 2 18.70 17.29 25.13
CA LYS A 2 17.39 17.86 24.75
C LYS A 2 16.80 16.94 23.69
N HIS A 3 15.73 16.21 24.04
CA HIS A 3 14.89 15.53 23.06
C HIS A 3 14.34 16.60 22.09
N GLN A 4 14.85 16.65 20.87
CA GLN A 4 14.17 17.32 19.78
C GLN A 4 12.97 16.43 19.40
N SER A 5 11.80 16.76 19.92
CA SER A 5 10.54 16.22 19.45
C SER A 5 10.41 16.62 17.97
N SER A 6 10.42 15.63 17.09
CA SER A 6 10.05 15.85 15.69
C SER A 6 8.63 16.40 15.68
N THR A 7 8.48 17.68 15.34
CA THR A 7 7.19 18.32 15.12
C THR A 7 6.59 17.78 13.83
N LEU A 8 5.99 16.59 13.90
CA LEU A 8 5.09 16.14 12.83
C LEU A 8 3.95 17.17 12.78
N ALA A 9 3.84 17.87 11.66
CA ALA A 9 2.71 18.75 11.41
C ALA A 9 1.42 17.93 11.51
N VAL A 10 0.43 18.44 12.24
CA VAL A 10 -0.88 17.77 12.34
C VAL A 10 -1.53 17.89 10.96
N PRO A 11 -1.76 16.80 10.23
CA PRO A 11 -2.42 16.85 8.93
C PRO A 11 -3.84 17.40 9.11
N ASP A 12 -4.26 18.23 8.17
CA ASP A 12 -5.66 18.67 8.09
C ASP A 12 -6.52 17.48 7.66
N ILE A 13 -7.27 16.91 8.59
CA ILE A 13 -8.18 15.77 8.33
C ILE A 13 -9.45 16.17 7.56
N SER A 14 -9.71 17.45 7.31
CA SER A 14 -10.69 17.89 6.31
C SER A 14 -10.18 17.63 4.88
N ALA A 15 -8.87 17.42 4.72
CA ALA A 15 -8.25 17.10 3.44
C ALA A 15 -8.40 15.61 3.08
N VAL A 16 -8.27 15.32 1.79
CA VAL A 16 -8.16 13.96 1.27
C VAL A 16 -6.88 13.31 1.80
N PRO A 17 -6.89 12.01 2.19
CA PRO A 17 -5.66 11.34 2.63
C PRO A 17 -4.60 11.40 1.53
N ARG A 18 -3.39 11.76 1.89
CA ARG A 18 -2.27 11.85 0.96
C ARG A 18 -1.82 10.47 0.47
N HIS A 19 -1.84 9.48 1.38
CA HIS A 19 -1.45 8.10 1.10
C HIS A 19 -2.53 7.12 1.59
N VAL A 20 -3.01 6.28 0.69
CA VAL A 20 -3.97 5.20 0.98
C VAL A 20 -3.30 3.84 0.77
N ALA A 21 -3.41 2.95 1.76
CA ALA A 21 -2.92 1.57 1.68
C ALA A 21 -4.09 0.58 1.73
N ILE A 22 -4.14 -0.39 0.81
CA ILE A 22 -5.31 -1.29 0.68
C ILE A 22 -4.90 -2.76 0.69
N ILE A 23 -5.54 -3.56 1.55
CA ILE A 23 -5.57 -5.02 1.43
C ILE A 23 -6.80 -5.42 0.60
N MET A 24 -6.55 -5.98 -0.57
CA MET A 24 -7.52 -6.37 -1.58
C MET A 24 -8.08 -7.77 -1.28
N ASP A 25 -8.89 -7.89 -0.21
CA ASP A 25 -9.44 -9.17 0.22
C ASP A 25 -10.86 -9.42 -0.31
N GLY A 26 -11.21 -10.70 -0.41
CA GLY A 26 -12.54 -11.16 -0.80
C GLY A 26 -12.68 -11.66 -2.23
N ASN A 27 -11.65 -11.61 -3.08
CA ASN A 27 -11.70 -12.06 -4.48
C ASN A 27 -12.26 -13.48 -4.64
N GLY A 28 -11.72 -14.46 -3.88
CA GLY A 28 -12.16 -15.83 -3.94
C GLY A 28 -13.60 -16.02 -3.43
N ARG A 29 -13.95 -15.33 -2.33
CA ARG A 29 -15.31 -15.38 -1.75
C ARG A 29 -16.34 -14.73 -2.68
N TRP A 30 -15.97 -13.66 -3.36
CA TRP A 30 -16.79 -13.02 -4.40
C TRP A 30 -17.15 -13.98 -5.52
N ALA A 31 -16.16 -14.74 -6.04
CA ALA A 31 -16.36 -15.73 -7.09
C ALA A 31 -17.24 -16.88 -6.60
N THR A 32 -16.92 -17.46 -5.43
CA THR A 32 -17.66 -18.59 -4.86
C THR A 32 -19.14 -18.26 -4.62
N LYS A 33 -19.45 -17.05 -4.12
CA LYS A 33 -20.86 -16.59 -3.98
C LYS A 33 -21.62 -16.50 -5.31
N ARG A 34 -20.91 -16.45 -6.44
CA ARG A 34 -21.47 -16.38 -7.80
C ARG A 34 -21.33 -17.69 -8.57
N PHE A 35 -20.99 -18.78 -7.88
CA PHE A 35 -20.74 -20.10 -8.47
C PHE A 35 -19.64 -20.09 -9.53
N LEU A 36 -18.65 -19.18 -9.39
CA LEU A 36 -17.50 -19.06 -10.29
C LEU A 36 -16.25 -19.65 -9.65
N PRO A 37 -15.28 -20.12 -10.46
CA PRO A 37 -13.96 -20.49 -9.96
C PRO A 37 -13.29 -19.31 -9.25
N ARG A 38 -12.52 -19.57 -8.16
CA ARG A 38 -11.83 -18.53 -7.38
C ARG A 38 -10.97 -17.57 -8.24
N VAL A 39 -10.36 -18.12 -9.31
CA VAL A 39 -9.56 -17.37 -10.28
C VAL A 39 -10.34 -16.25 -10.98
N ALA A 40 -11.64 -16.47 -11.26
CA ALA A 40 -12.48 -15.43 -11.85
C ALA A 40 -12.60 -14.19 -10.95
N GLY A 41 -12.60 -14.38 -9.64
CA GLY A 41 -12.57 -13.28 -8.68
C GLY A 41 -11.28 -12.46 -8.74
N HIS A 42 -10.13 -13.11 -8.90
CA HIS A 42 -8.84 -12.42 -9.06
C HIS A 42 -8.79 -11.64 -10.38
N ALA A 43 -9.27 -12.22 -11.48
CA ALA A 43 -9.37 -11.50 -12.76
C ALA A 43 -10.28 -10.28 -12.66
N LYS A 44 -11.45 -10.40 -12.00
CA LYS A 44 -12.36 -9.28 -11.76
C LYS A 44 -11.74 -8.24 -10.81
N GLY A 45 -10.94 -8.67 -9.85
CA GLY A 45 -10.19 -7.79 -8.95
C GLY A 45 -9.22 -6.84 -9.67
N VAL A 46 -8.72 -7.21 -10.85
CA VAL A 46 -7.88 -6.31 -11.68
C VAL A 46 -8.69 -5.12 -12.20
N ASP A 47 -9.96 -5.31 -12.56
CA ASP A 47 -10.83 -4.19 -12.98
C ASP A 47 -11.04 -3.21 -11.82
N ALA A 48 -11.23 -3.74 -10.59
CA ALA A 48 -11.32 -2.91 -9.38
C ALA A 48 -10.01 -2.13 -9.14
N VAL A 49 -8.82 -2.73 -9.37
CA VAL A 49 -7.54 -2.01 -9.29
C VAL A 49 -7.54 -0.80 -10.22
N ARG A 50 -7.91 -0.97 -11.49
CA ARG A 50 -7.97 0.16 -12.46
C ARG A 50 -8.88 1.27 -11.97
N SER A 51 -10.11 0.92 -11.60
CA SER A 51 -11.10 1.87 -11.10
C SER A 51 -10.61 2.64 -9.86
N ILE A 52 -9.95 1.96 -8.91
CA ILE A 52 -9.46 2.60 -7.69
C ILE A 52 -8.22 3.46 -7.96
N VAL A 53 -7.31 3.05 -8.86
CA VAL A 53 -6.17 3.89 -9.28
C VAL A 53 -6.67 5.20 -9.92
N GLU A 54 -7.63 5.13 -10.83
CA GLU A 54 -8.26 6.30 -11.45
C GLU A 54 -8.95 7.17 -10.39
N ALA A 55 -9.78 6.56 -9.53
CA ALA A 55 -10.50 7.25 -8.48
C ALA A 55 -9.57 7.95 -7.48
N CYS A 56 -8.44 7.34 -7.11
CA CYS A 56 -7.43 7.97 -6.25
C CYS A 56 -6.77 9.16 -6.94
N ALA A 57 -6.36 9.00 -8.20
CA ALA A 57 -5.73 10.07 -8.98
C ALA A 57 -6.66 11.28 -9.19
N GLU A 58 -7.96 11.04 -9.42
CA GLU A 58 -8.99 12.10 -9.58
C GLU A 58 -9.22 12.87 -8.28
N ARG A 59 -9.08 12.23 -7.13
CA ARG A 59 -9.25 12.84 -5.80
C ARG A 59 -7.99 13.52 -5.28
N GLY A 60 -6.89 13.49 -6.04
CA GLY A 60 -5.63 14.11 -5.63
C GLY A 60 -4.85 13.31 -4.58
N ILE A 61 -5.15 12.01 -4.42
CA ILE A 61 -4.34 11.10 -3.61
C ILE A 61 -2.98 10.93 -4.30
N GLU A 62 -1.89 11.19 -3.57
CA GLU A 62 -0.54 11.15 -4.14
C GLU A 62 0.06 9.74 -4.16
N PHE A 63 -0.28 8.92 -3.18
CA PHE A 63 0.27 7.57 -3.01
C PHE A 63 -0.86 6.56 -2.78
N LEU A 64 -0.82 5.46 -3.55
CA LEU A 64 -1.70 4.31 -3.36
C LEU A 64 -0.84 3.04 -3.24
N THR A 65 -0.96 2.33 -2.13
CA THR A 65 -0.25 1.07 -1.92
C THR A 65 -1.22 -0.10 -1.85
N LEU A 66 -1.02 -1.08 -2.73
CA LEU A 66 -1.88 -2.26 -2.87
C LEU A 66 -1.14 -3.53 -2.43
N PHE A 67 -1.75 -4.32 -1.54
CA PHE A 67 -1.23 -5.62 -1.12
C PHE A 67 -1.67 -6.70 -2.11
N ALA A 68 -0.88 -6.93 -3.15
CA ALA A 68 -1.22 -7.83 -4.23
C ALA A 68 -0.85 -9.30 -3.94
N PHE A 69 0.32 -9.53 -3.31
CA PHE A 69 0.79 -10.88 -2.97
C PHE A 69 1.66 -10.85 -1.71
N SER A 70 1.19 -11.51 -0.65
CA SER A 70 1.95 -11.60 0.60
C SER A 70 2.98 -12.75 0.56
N SER A 71 4.01 -12.66 1.42
CA SER A 71 4.98 -13.73 1.61
C SER A 71 4.33 -15.06 2.03
N GLU A 72 3.19 -15.02 2.71
CA GLU A 72 2.42 -16.20 3.13
C GLU A 72 1.64 -16.85 1.98
N ASN A 73 1.36 -16.12 0.89
CA ASN A 73 0.58 -16.64 -0.24
C ASN A 73 1.30 -17.75 -1.01
N TRP A 74 2.61 -17.91 -0.85
CA TRP A 74 3.34 -19.07 -1.38
C TRP A 74 2.88 -20.42 -0.78
N ARG A 75 2.17 -20.39 0.35
CA ARG A 75 1.58 -21.60 0.97
C ARG A 75 0.26 -22.03 0.33
N ARG A 76 -0.27 -21.24 -0.61
CA ARG A 76 -1.47 -21.61 -1.37
C ARG A 76 -1.19 -22.77 -2.33
N PRO A 77 -2.23 -23.47 -2.82
CA PRO A 77 -2.07 -24.47 -3.86
C PRO A 77 -1.25 -23.95 -5.04
N ALA A 78 -0.34 -24.76 -5.58
CA ALA A 78 0.62 -24.34 -6.61
C ALA A 78 -0.05 -23.85 -7.90
N ASP A 79 -1.21 -24.42 -8.25
CA ASP A 79 -2.04 -24.00 -9.38
C ASP A 79 -2.61 -22.60 -9.18
N GLU A 80 -3.09 -22.26 -7.96
CA GLU A 80 -3.56 -20.90 -7.63
C GLU A 80 -2.40 -19.90 -7.72
N VAL A 81 -1.23 -20.22 -7.14
CA VAL A 81 -0.03 -19.36 -7.22
C VAL A 81 0.38 -19.13 -8.68
N SER A 82 0.43 -20.18 -9.50
CA SER A 82 0.79 -20.09 -10.93
C SER A 82 -0.16 -19.18 -11.70
N VAL A 83 -1.45 -19.24 -11.40
CA VAL A 83 -2.45 -18.34 -12.03
C VAL A 83 -2.25 -16.89 -11.59
N LEU A 84 -1.98 -16.65 -10.31
CA LEU A 84 -1.72 -15.29 -9.80
C LEU A 84 -0.47 -14.69 -10.45
N MET A 85 0.58 -15.47 -10.64
CA MET A 85 1.81 -15.01 -11.31
C MET A 85 1.56 -14.67 -12.79
N ARG A 86 0.82 -15.52 -13.53
CA ARG A 86 0.42 -15.21 -14.90
C ARG A 86 -0.45 -13.96 -14.99
N LEU A 87 -1.38 -13.79 -14.06
CA LEU A 87 -2.22 -12.60 -14.01
C LEU A 87 -1.37 -11.35 -13.78
N PHE A 88 -0.40 -11.41 -12.87
CA PHE A 88 0.50 -10.29 -12.58
C PHE A 88 1.33 -9.90 -13.81
N MET A 89 1.93 -10.88 -14.53
CA MET A 89 2.63 -10.62 -15.80
C MET A 89 1.71 -9.94 -16.82
N THR A 90 0.49 -10.50 -17.03
CA THR A 90 -0.48 -9.95 -17.97
C THR A 90 -0.88 -8.51 -17.66
N VAL A 91 -1.05 -8.19 -16.36
CA VAL A 91 -1.38 -6.83 -15.91
C VAL A 91 -0.22 -5.88 -16.20
N LEU A 92 1.02 -6.27 -15.88
CA LEU A 92 2.20 -5.46 -16.21
C LEU A 92 2.29 -5.18 -17.72
N GLU A 93 2.15 -6.20 -18.56
CA GLU A 93 2.21 -6.04 -20.03
C GLU A 93 1.15 -5.07 -20.57
N ARG A 94 -0.09 -5.15 -20.05
CA ARG A 94 -1.24 -4.43 -20.61
C ARG A 94 -1.41 -3.03 -20.04
N GLU A 95 -1.05 -2.81 -18.78
CA GLU A 95 -1.43 -1.58 -18.07
C GLU A 95 -0.28 -0.56 -17.99
N VAL A 96 0.99 -0.98 -18.13
CA VAL A 96 2.13 -0.07 -17.99
C VAL A 96 2.08 1.11 -18.96
N GLY A 97 1.73 0.85 -20.24
CA GLY A 97 1.57 1.94 -21.23
C GLY A 97 0.47 2.94 -20.84
N LYS A 98 -0.65 2.46 -20.30
CA LYS A 98 -1.73 3.32 -19.81
C LYS A 98 -1.30 4.10 -18.57
N MET A 99 -0.61 3.45 -17.63
CA MET A 99 -0.06 4.12 -16.45
C MET A 99 0.89 5.26 -16.86
N ALA A 100 1.81 4.99 -17.79
CA ALA A 100 2.74 5.99 -18.32
C ALA A 100 2.00 7.21 -18.91
N ASN A 101 0.97 6.98 -19.72
CA ASN A 101 0.20 8.04 -20.37
C ASN A 101 -0.69 8.83 -19.40
N ASN A 102 -1.11 8.23 -18.28
CA ASN A 102 -1.99 8.85 -17.28
C ASN A 102 -1.24 9.50 -16.12
N GLY A 103 0.09 9.58 -16.19
CA GLY A 103 0.91 10.21 -15.15
C GLY A 103 1.06 9.36 -13.87
N ILE A 104 0.81 8.04 -13.95
CA ILE A 104 0.93 7.11 -12.83
C ILE A 104 2.36 6.56 -12.78
N ARG A 105 3.04 6.73 -11.64
CA ARG A 105 4.35 6.15 -11.36
C ARG A 105 4.16 4.79 -10.68
N LEU A 106 4.69 3.72 -11.27
CA LEU A 106 4.64 2.39 -10.68
C LEU A 106 5.86 2.14 -9.80
N LYS A 107 5.63 1.51 -8.64
CA LYS A 107 6.62 0.92 -7.76
C LYS A 107 6.21 -0.50 -7.40
N ILE A 108 7.16 -1.44 -7.41
CA ILE A 108 6.94 -2.82 -6.98
C ILE A 108 7.87 -3.10 -5.80
N VAL A 109 7.32 -3.45 -4.65
CA VAL A 109 8.08 -3.67 -3.42
C VAL A 109 7.82 -5.06 -2.86
N GLY A 110 8.88 -5.69 -2.36
CA GLY A 110 8.88 -7.03 -1.79
C GLY A 110 10.13 -7.82 -2.18
N ASP A 111 10.22 -9.06 -1.75
CA ASP A 111 11.33 -9.94 -2.13
C ASP A 111 11.09 -10.53 -3.52
N MET A 112 11.65 -9.88 -4.53
CA MET A 112 11.51 -10.28 -5.94
C MET A 112 12.37 -11.51 -6.29
N SER A 113 13.29 -11.96 -5.43
CA SER A 113 14.23 -13.06 -5.74
C SER A 113 13.54 -14.40 -6.02
N ARG A 114 12.32 -14.61 -5.50
CA ARG A 114 11.54 -15.83 -5.69
C ARG A 114 10.69 -15.84 -6.96
N PHE A 115 10.59 -14.72 -7.66
CA PHE A 115 9.84 -14.64 -8.91
C PHE A 115 10.69 -15.10 -10.10
N ASP A 116 10.01 -15.55 -11.15
CA ASP A 116 10.65 -15.88 -12.43
C ASP A 116 11.46 -14.68 -12.94
N PRO A 117 12.70 -14.89 -13.46
CA PRO A 117 13.56 -13.82 -13.97
C PRO A 117 12.87 -12.91 -14.99
N LYS A 118 12.02 -13.47 -15.86
CA LYS A 118 11.24 -12.69 -16.84
C LYS A 118 10.29 -11.73 -16.13
N LEU A 119 9.63 -12.14 -15.04
CA LEU A 119 8.75 -11.27 -14.27
C LEU A 119 9.54 -10.16 -13.58
N GLN A 120 10.74 -10.46 -13.05
CA GLN A 120 11.63 -9.46 -12.45
C GLN A 120 12.05 -8.40 -13.48
N GLU A 121 12.44 -8.82 -14.70
CA GLU A 121 12.79 -7.91 -15.80
C GLU A 121 11.61 -7.04 -16.21
N MET A 122 10.43 -7.62 -16.36
CA MET A 122 9.20 -6.90 -16.71
C MET A 122 8.85 -5.86 -15.65
N ALA A 123 8.98 -6.19 -14.37
CA ALA A 123 8.75 -5.29 -13.25
C ALA A 123 9.72 -4.08 -13.29
N ALA A 124 11.01 -4.34 -13.45
CA ALA A 124 12.03 -3.29 -13.55
C ALA A 124 11.80 -2.37 -14.75
N LYS A 125 11.45 -2.94 -15.92
CA LYS A 125 11.12 -2.18 -17.12
C LYS A 125 9.88 -1.29 -16.92
N ALA A 126 8.85 -1.83 -16.26
CA ALA A 126 7.61 -1.10 -15.97
C ALA A 126 7.86 0.08 -15.03
N GLU A 127 8.66 -0.11 -13.98
CA GLU A 127 9.08 0.97 -13.08
C GLU A 127 9.88 2.05 -13.83
N ALA A 128 10.86 1.65 -14.65
CA ALA A 128 11.67 2.58 -15.43
C ALA A 128 10.82 3.39 -16.42
N GLN A 129 9.86 2.77 -17.11
CA GLN A 129 8.98 3.41 -18.07
C GLN A 129 8.07 4.47 -17.44
N THR A 130 7.73 4.32 -16.17
CA THR A 130 6.81 5.21 -15.44
C THR A 130 7.52 6.13 -14.46
N ALA A 131 8.86 6.08 -14.38
CA ALA A 131 9.65 6.73 -13.34
C ALA A 131 9.51 8.28 -13.29
N ALA A 132 9.28 8.92 -14.44
CA ALA A 132 9.10 10.37 -14.55
C ALA A 132 7.70 10.86 -14.16
N ASN A 133 6.74 9.96 -13.95
CA ASN A 133 5.37 10.33 -13.62
C ASN A 133 5.24 10.78 -12.16
N SER A 134 4.31 11.69 -11.89
CA SER A 134 4.14 12.32 -10.58
C SER A 134 2.69 12.57 -10.15
N ARG A 135 1.70 12.21 -10.98
CA ARG A 135 0.28 12.43 -10.64
C ARG A 135 -0.17 11.53 -9.48
N LEU A 136 0.23 10.26 -9.50
CA LEU A 136 0.00 9.27 -8.44
C LEU A 136 1.16 8.28 -8.45
N THR A 137 1.68 7.93 -7.30
CA THR A 137 2.59 6.80 -7.14
C THR A 137 1.80 5.57 -6.70
N LEU A 138 1.67 4.60 -7.61
CA LEU A 138 1.09 3.28 -7.32
C LEU A 138 2.18 2.33 -6.86
N THR A 139 2.11 1.88 -5.62
CA THR A 139 2.97 0.84 -5.07
C THR A 139 2.23 -0.49 -5.04
N VAL A 140 2.81 -1.52 -5.66
CA VAL A 140 2.30 -2.89 -5.62
C VAL A 140 3.20 -3.74 -4.75
N CYS A 141 2.70 -4.18 -3.60
CA CYS A 141 3.42 -5.07 -2.70
C CYS A 141 3.29 -6.52 -3.20
N ALA A 142 4.40 -7.09 -3.69
CA ALA A 142 4.51 -8.43 -4.27
C ALA A 142 5.56 -9.26 -3.52
N ASN A 143 5.19 -10.42 -2.99
CA ASN A 143 6.00 -11.20 -2.06
C ASN A 143 6.50 -10.35 -0.88
N TYR A 144 5.60 -9.53 -0.37
CA TYR A 144 5.87 -8.58 0.70
C TYR A 144 5.35 -9.12 2.05
N GLY A 145 6.02 -8.72 3.11
CA GLY A 145 5.57 -8.87 4.48
C GLY A 145 6.27 -7.84 5.36
N GLY A 146 5.53 -7.18 6.26
CA GLY A 146 6.10 -6.12 7.12
C GLY A 146 7.24 -6.60 8.00
N ARG A 147 7.19 -7.86 8.47
CA ARG A 147 8.32 -8.46 9.20
C ARG A 147 9.56 -8.61 8.32
N TRP A 148 9.39 -9.04 7.06
CA TRP A 148 10.48 -9.10 6.09
C TRP A 148 11.05 -7.71 5.82
N ASP A 149 10.20 -6.70 5.66
CA ASP A 149 10.60 -5.32 5.37
C ASP A 149 11.49 -4.76 6.49
N VAL A 150 11.09 -4.92 7.75
CA VAL A 150 11.91 -4.52 8.90
C VAL A 150 13.24 -5.27 8.94
N MET A 151 13.25 -6.59 8.74
CA MET A 151 14.46 -7.39 8.81
C MET A 151 15.44 -7.10 7.67
N GLN A 152 14.96 -6.86 6.44
CA GLN A 152 15.82 -6.44 5.32
C GLN A 152 16.39 -5.04 5.55
N ALA A 153 15.60 -4.12 6.13
CA ALA A 153 16.04 -2.77 6.49
C ALA A 153 17.15 -2.79 7.53
N VAL A 154 16.97 -3.54 8.63
CA VAL A 154 17.99 -3.77 9.66
C VAL A 154 19.26 -4.35 9.05
N SER A 155 19.13 -5.37 8.20
CA SER A 155 20.28 -6.02 7.57
C SER A 155 21.09 -5.07 6.65
N LYS A 156 20.42 -4.17 5.93
CA LYS A 156 21.08 -3.13 5.13
C LYS A 156 21.75 -2.08 6.01
N MET A 157 21.04 -1.57 7.01
CA MET A 157 21.55 -0.57 7.93
C MET A 157 22.81 -1.03 8.66
N VAL A 158 22.81 -2.27 9.18
CA VAL A 158 24.00 -2.84 9.87
C VAL A 158 25.19 -2.97 8.92
N LYS A 159 24.96 -3.30 7.65
CA LYS A 159 26.06 -3.36 6.65
C LYS A 159 26.63 -1.99 6.34
N ASP A 160 25.79 -0.97 6.28
CA ASP A 160 26.21 0.40 5.96
C ASP A 160 26.86 1.12 7.16
N LYS A 161 26.54 0.66 8.39
CA LYS A 161 27.04 1.24 9.65
C LYS A 161 27.78 0.19 10.52
N PRO A 162 28.87 -0.40 10.03
CA PRO A 162 29.59 -1.43 10.79
C PRO A 162 30.15 -0.86 12.09
N GLY A 163 29.92 -1.56 13.21
CA GLY A 163 30.42 -1.18 14.53
C GLY A 163 29.53 -0.23 15.33
N ALA A 164 28.39 0.20 14.81
CA ALA A 164 27.39 0.89 15.60
C ALA A 164 26.73 -0.08 16.58
N THR A 165 26.52 0.35 17.84
CA THR A 165 25.90 -0.46 18.91
C THR A 165 24.46 -0.06 19.20
N ASP A 166 24.10 1.18 18.86
CA ASP A 166 22.77 1.75 19.07
C ASP A 166 22.24 2.28 17.76
N TYR A 167 20.95 2.08 17.51
CA TYR A 167 20.25 2.51 16.32
C TYR A 167 18.95 3.22 16.71
N THR A 168 18.55 4.25 15.94
CA THR A 168 17.30 4.97 16.12
C THR A 168 16.28 4.63 15.03
N GLU A 169 15.03 5.01 15.25
CA GLU A 169 13.95 4.85 14.25
C GLU A 169 14.25 5.66 12.98
N GLU A 170 14.78 6.88 13.14
CA GLU A 170 15.16 7.77 12.04
C GLU A 170 16.30 7.19 11.20
N GLU A 171 17.20 6.42 11.83
CA GLU A 171 18.30 5.75 11.11
C GLU A 171 17.82 4.50 10.35
N LEU A 172 16.77 3.81 10.83
CA LEU A 172 16.20 2.64 10.18
C LEU A 172 15.26 3.01 9.04
N ALA A 173 14.45 4.06 9.20
CA ALA A 173 13.41 4.45 8.27
C ALA A 173 13.86 4.56 6.79
N PRO A 174 15.06 5.11 6.46
CA PRO A 174 15.54 5.19 5.06
C PRO A 174 15.79 3.84 4.38
N TYR A 175 15.94 2.75 5.15
CA TYR A 175 16.20 1.40 4.62
C TYR A 175 14.93 0.58 4.39
N LEU A 176 13.77 1.04 4.87
CA LEU A 176 12.49 0.40 4.61
C LEU A 176 12.16 0.43 3.11
N ALA A 177 11.47 -0.58 2.63
CA ALA A 177 11.20 -0.73 1.19
C ALA A 177 10.37 0.42 0.59
N MET A 178 9.64 1.14 1.43
CA MET A 178 8.79 2.28 1.03
C MET A 178 9.31 3.64 1.55
N ALA A 179 10.59 3.78 1.84
CA ALA A 179 11.19 5.03 2.33
C ALA A 179 10.99 6.25 1.38
N TYR A 180 10.60 6.03 0.13
CA TYR A 180 10.29 7.07 -0.85
C TYR A 180 8.88 7.67 -0.70
N ALA A 181 8.01 7.07 0.09
CA ALA A 181 6.63 7.48 0.28
C ALA A 181 6.39 7.92 1.74
N PRO A 182 5.47 8.86 2.00
CA PRO A 182 5.01 9.11 3.35
C PRO A 182 4.30 7.89 3.92
N GLU A 183 4.19 7.80 5.24
CA GLU A 183 3.37 6.78 5.89
C GLU A 183 1.89 6.90 5.44
N PRO A 184 1.15 5.78 5.34
CA PRO A 184 -0.26 5.83 4.98
C PRO A 184 -1.10 6.61 6.00
N ASP A 185 -1.93 7.51 5.50
CA ASP A 185 -2.93 8.20 6.33
C ASP A 185 -4.13 7.30 6.59
N LEU A 186 -4.54 6.55 5.56
CA LEU A 186 -5.70 5.67 5.58
C LEU A 186 -5.31 4.27 5.11
N PHE A 187 -5.57 3.28 5.96
CA PHE A 187 -5.53 1.88 5.61
C PHE A 187 -6.94 1.35 5.39
N ILE A 188 -7.15 0.62 4.30
CA ILE A 188 -8.43 0.00 3.96
C ILE A 188 -8.24 -1.52 3.84
N ARG A 189 -9.14 -2.30 4.43
CA ARG A 189 -9.24 -3.72 4.13
C ARG A 189 -10.66 -4.08 3.74
N THR A 190 -10.80 -4.69 2.55
CA THR A 190 -12.05 -5.21 2.01
C THR A 190 -12.30 -6.64 2.49
N GLY A 191 -13.55 -7.12 2.36
CA GLY A 191 -13.91 -8.52 2.58
C GLY A 191 -14.23 -8.92 4.02
N GLY A 192 -14.44 -7.96 4.94
CA GLY A 192 -14.98 -8.21 6.27
C GLY A 192 -13.96 -8.63 7.35
N GLU A 193 -12.71 -8.88 7.00
CA GLU A 193 -11.68 -9.24 7.96
C GLU A 193 -11.07 -8.01 8.64
N GLN A 194 -10.89 -8.04 9.96
CA GLN A 194 -10.40 -6.90 10.76
C GLN A 194 -8.99 -7.17 11.32
N ARG A 195 -8.02 -7.27 10.43
CA ARG A 195 -6.59 -7.45 10.74
C ARG A 195 -5.71 -6.93 9.60
N ILE A 196 -4.46 -6.55 9.91
CA ILE A 196 -3.49 -6.04 8.92
C ILE A 196 -2.63 -7.12 8.27
N SER A 197 -2.69 -8.37 8.72
CA SER A 197 -2.10 -9.57 8.11
C SER A 197 -0.65 -9.41 7.63
N ASN A 198 0.24 -8.95 8.51
CA ASN A 198 1.66 -8.73 8.19
C ASN A 198 1.88 -7.79 6.99
N PHE A 199 0.95 -6.87 6.71
CA PHE A 199 1.16 -5.81 5.72
C PHE A 199 2.15 -4.77 6.27
N LEU A 200 2.04 -3.53 6.02
CA LEU A 200 2.94 -2.43 6.36
C LEU A 200 3.07 -2.21 7.89
N LEU A 201 3.76 -3.11 8.63
CA LEU A 201 3.80 -3.09 10.10
C LEU A 201 4.37 -1.79 10.67
N TRP A 202 5.46 -1.29 10.08
CA TRP A 202 6.11 -0.05 10.51
C TRP A 202 5.26 1.16 10.11
N GLN A 203 4.88 1.20 8.85
CA GLN A 203 4.27 2.38 8.24
C GLN A 203 2.82 2.63 8.67
N LEU A 204 2.12 1.62 9.23
CA LEU A 204 0.73 1.75 9.71
C LEU A 204 0.62 2.21 11.16
N ALA A 205 1.73 2.53 11.83
CA ALA A 205 1.76 2.84 13.25
C ALA A 205 0.77 3.97 13.65
N TYR A 206 0.56 4.95 12.79
CA TYR A 206 -0.33 6.09 13.01
C TYR A 206 -1.42 6.23 11.94
N SER A 207 -1.65 5.19 11.15
CA SER A 207 -2.69 5.19 10.11
C SER A 207 -4.09 5.02 10.70
N GLU A 208 -5.07 5.68 10.11
CA GLU A 208 -6.47 5.39 10.38
C GLU A 208 -6.89 4.10 9.67
N LEU A 209 -7.56 3.19 10.41
CA LEU A 209 -7.94 1.89 9.89
C LEU A 209 -9.43 1.87 9.51
N TYR A 210 -9.72 1.44 8.29
CA TYR A 210 -11.08 1.25 7.77
C TYR A 210 -11.28 -0.18 7.28
N PHE A 211 -12.26 -0.88 7.82
CA PHE A 211 -12.62 -2.23 7.46
C PHE A 211 -14.03 -2.25 6.85
N THR A 212 -14.20 -2.96 5.73
CA THR A 212 -15.50 -3.06 5.04
C THR A 212 -15.84 -4.49 4.66
N GLU A 213 -17.12 -4.84 4.75
CA GLU A 213 -17.67 -6.12 4.28
C GLU A 213 -17.66 -6.26 2.75
N THR A 214 -17.54 -5.14 2.02
CA THR A 214 -17.48 -5.13 0.56
C THR A 214 -16.30 -5.97 0.09
N PHE A 215 -16.53 -6.94 -0.80
CA PHE A 215 -15.46 -7.69 -1.43
C PHE A 215 -14.68 -6.82 -2.43
N TRP A 216 -13.38 -7.07 -2.57
CA TRP A 216 -12.54 -6.27 -3.46
C TRP A 216 -13.08 -6.07 -4.88
N PRO A 217 -13.62 -7.11 -5.60
CA PRO A 217 -14.16 -6.91 -6.94
C PRO A 217 -15.35 -5.95 -7.03
N ASP A 218 -16.05 -5.71 -5.92
CA ASP A 218 -17.20 -4.80 -5.82
C ASP A 218 -16.83 -3.47 -5.13
N PHE A 219 -15.56 -3.27 -4.75
CA PHE A 219 -15.07 -2.04 -4.13
C PHE A 219 -14.76 -1.01 -5.22
N ASP A 220 -15.64 -0.04 -5.38
CA ASP A 220 -15.59 1.01 -6.40
C ASP A 220 -15.22 2.39 -5.83
N GLY A 221 -15.26 3.43 -6.69
CA GLY A 221 -14.99 4.80 -6.28
C GLY A 221 -15.96 5.34 -5.20
N LYS A 222 -17.21 4.87 -5.15
CA LYS A 222 -18.17 5.27 -4.10
C LYS A 222 -17.81 4.63 -2.76
N ALA A 223 -17.38 3.37 -2.77
CA ALA A 223 -16.89 2.70 -1.58
C ALA A 223 -15.60 3.36 -1.05
N LEU A 224 -14.72 3.82 -1.95
CA LEU A 224 -13.55 4.63 -1.59
C LEU A 224 -13.96 5.95 -0.95
N ASP A 225 -14.96 6.67 -1.50
CA ASP A 225 -15.49 7.92 -0.94
C ASP A 225 -16.03 7.71 0.48
N THR A 226 -16.71 6.59 0.72
CA THR A 226 -17.19 6.23 2.06
C THR A 226 -16.04 6.03 3.05
N ALA A 227 -14.95 5.38 2.62
CA ALA A 227 -13.76 5.21 3.44
C ALA A 227 -13.06 6.54 3.74
N ILE A 228 -12.94 7.42 2.74
CA ILE A 228 -12.38 8.77 2.89
C ILE A 228 -13.25 9.61 3.83
N ALA A 229 -14.57 9.59 3.69
CA ALA A 229 -15.48 10.29 4.59
C ALA A 229 -15.35 9.79 6.04
N SER A 230 -15.18 8.47 6.25
CA SER A 230 -14.90 7.92 7.57
C SER A 230 -13.57 8.41 8.15
N TYR A 231 -12.53 8.52 7.33
CA TYR A 231 -11.24 9.10 7.71
C TYR A 231 -11.38 10.56 8.12
N GLN A 232 -12.08 11.37 7.34
CA GLN A 232 -12.29 12.80 7.58
C GLN A 232 -13.09 13.11 8.86
N GLN A 233 -13.88 12.16 9.37
CA GLN A 233 -14.63 12.30 10.61
C GLN A 233 -13.79 12.02 11.87
N ARG A 234 -12.56 11.51 11.74
CA ARG A 234 -11.71 11.14 12.87
C ARG A 234 -10.77 12.28 13.24
N GLU A 235 -10.43 12.39 14.52
CA GLU A 235 -9.44 13.35 15.02
C GLU A 235 -8.08 12.66 15.18
N ARG A 236 -7.10 13.04 14.37
CA ARG A 236 -5.72 12.52 14.49
C ARG A 236 -4.94 13.35 15.49
N ARG A 237 -4.56 12.74 16.61
CA ARG A 237 -3.93 13.44 17.74
C ARG A 237 -2.43 13.23 17.83
N PHE A 238 -1.87 12.19 17.26
CA PHE A 238 -0.44 11.85 17.34
C PHE A 238 0.14 12.00 18.77
N GLY A 239 -0.55 11.40 19.74
CA GLY A 239 -0.18 11.46 21.16
C GLY A 239 -0.52 12.77 21.88
N ARG A 240 -1.19 13.75 21.23
CA ARG A 240 -1.61 15.03 21.81
C ARG A 240 -3.04 14.98 22.34
N THR A 241 -3.40 15.97 23.16
CA THR A 241 -4.80 16.18 23.57
C THR A 241 -5.56 16.95 22.49
N SER A 242 -6.91 16.82 22.45
CA SER A 242 -7.77 17.58 21.53
C SER A 242 -7.57 19.08 21.65
N ALA A 243 -7.36 19.59 22.88
CA ALA A 243 -7.09 21.02 23.14
C ALA A 243 -5.79 21.47 22.44
N GLN A 244 -4.70 20.70 22.54
CA GLN A 244 -3.42 21.01 21.89
C GLN A 244 -3.51 21.01 20.36
N VAL A 245 -4.35 20.13 19.79
CA VAL A 245 -4.59 20.10 18.33
C VAL A 245 -5.36 21.32 17.88
N LEU A 246 -6.38 21.77 18.66
CA LEU A 246 -7.17 22.96 18.36
C LEU A 246 -6.34 24.25 18.45
N ASP A 247 -5.45 24.35 19.43
CA ASP A 247 -4.58 25.53 19.60
C ASP A 247 -3.58 25.68 18.45
N GLN A 248 -3.06 24.57 17.90
CA GLN A 248 -2.20 24.62 16.72
C GLN A 248 -2.95 25.03 15.43
N LYS A 249 -4.21 24.57 15.25
CA LYS A 249 -5.03 24.97 14.10
C LYS A 249 -5.40 26.47 14.13
N LYS A 250 -5.37 27.11 15.30
CA LYS A 250 -5.60 28.57 15.43
C LYS A 250 -4.33 29.40 15.21
N ALA A 251 -3.15 28.75 15.28
CA ALA A 251 -1.85 29.42 15.15
C ALA A 251 -1.22 29.27 13.75
N SER A 252 -1.80 28.45 12.87
CA SER A 252 -1.41 28.25 11.46
C SER A 252 -2.41 28.92 10.52
#